data_237d5bd7032cd985542025127d789994
#
_entry.id   237d5bd7032cd985542025127d789994
#
_cell.length_a   1.000
_cell.length_b   1.000
_cell.length_c   1.000
_cell.angle_alpha   90.00
_cell.angle_beta   90.00
_cell.angle_gamma   90.00
#
_symmetry.space_group_name_H-M   'P 1'
#
loop_
_entity.id
_entity.type
_entity.pdbx_description
1 polymer ?
#
loop_
_entity_poly.entity_id
_entity_poly.type
_entity_poly.pdbx_seq_one_letter_code
_entity_poly.pdbx_strand_id
1 'polypeptide(L)'
;MKLYPSLSSDLADWAARQPVFFTASAPTHLPHVNVSPKGLSAHFAVLGPNLVGYIDRTGSGCETIAHSYENGRLTLMFMSFGPSPRILRIFCRSRIVEWDSPDFDSWMKRIVPQGSSRDSYDGARAVVLGDVWEVQTSCGFGVPMVRKELYAPAATSEDGSLEQGQQSPVHRELKDELSVFEERPTLDNYWKKRADNNTVHKYQLETNATSIDGLPGLKTARRDAGEVLWLTDARSRAARALRETHGILLGIFLALLFYGVLALVK
;
A
#
# COMPACT_ATOMS: atom_id res chain seq x y z
N MET A 1 -23.95 5.20 -1.26
CA MET A 1 -22.76 4.53 -1.83
C MET A 1 -23.04 4.20 -3.28
N LYS A 2 -22.05 4.39 -4.16
CA LYS A 2 -22.11 3.93 -5.57
C LYS A 2 -20.95 3.01 -5.83
N LEU A 3 -21.19 1.94 -6.58
CA LEU A 3 -20.20 0.96 -7.01
C LEU A 3 -19.98 1.09 -8.51
N TYR A 4 -18.74 0.88 -8.94
CA TYR A 4 -18.32 0.96 -10.33
C TYR A 4 -17.37 -0.21 -10.64
N PRO A 5 -17.43 -0.80 -11.83
CA PRO A 5 -16.56 -1.92 -12.21
C PRO A 5 -15.11 -1.49 -12.52
N SER A 6 -14.87 -0.18 -12.65
CA SER A 6 -13.57 0.38 -13.01
C SER A 6 -13.43 1.81 -12.50
N LEU A 7 -12.21 2.32 -12.52
CA LEU A 7 -11.89 3.69 -12.14
C LEU A 7 -12.10 4.62 -13.36
N SER A 8 -13.13 5.48 -13.31
CA SER A 8 -13.34 6.49 -14.34
C SER A 8 -12.23 7.54 -14.34
N SER A 9 -12.07 8.26 -15.45
CA SER A 9 -11.09 9.36 -15.58
C SER A 9 -11.24 10.41 -14.48
N ASP A 10 -12.47 10.80 -14.15
CA ASP A 10 -12.74 11.79 -13.10
C ASP A 10 -12.35 11.31 -11.71
N LEU A 11 -12.61 10.02 -11.40
CA LEU A 11 -12.22 9.43 -10.12
C LEU A 11 -10.70 9.21 -10.05
N ALA A 12 -10.07 8.89 -11.17
CA ALA A 12 -8.63 8.74 -11.30
C ALA A 12 -7.91 10.08 -11.04
N ASP A 13 -8.35 11.15 -11.72
CA ASP A 13 -7.83 12.50 -11.53
C ASP A 13 -8.05 12.99 -10.10
N TRP A 14 -9.24 12.73 -9.54
CA TRP A 14 -9.54 13.09 -8.16
C TRP A 14 -8.64 12.35 -7.17
N ALA A 15 -8.44 11.03 -7.33
CA ALA A 15 -7.57 10.24 -6.46
C ALA A 15 -6.11 10.71 -6.52
N ALA A 16 -5.60 10.98 -7.73
CA ALA A 16 -4.23 11.43 -7.95
C ALA A 16 -3.92 12.79 -7.31
N ARG A 17 -4.95 13.59 -7.01
CA ARG A 17 -4.80 14.90 -6.35
C ARG A 17 -4.91 14.83 -4.83
N GLN A 18 -5.24 13.68 -4.23
CA GLN A 18 -5.29 13.61 -2.79
C GLN A 18 -3.89 13.53 -2.19
N PRO A 19 -3.61 14.28 -1.10
CA PRO A 19 -2.28 14.34 -0.49
C PRO A 19 -1.93 13.05 0.28
N VAL A 20 -2.94 12.30 0.70
CA VAL A 20 -2.82 11.09 1.51
C VAL A 20 -3.83 10.05 1.03
N PHE A 21 -3.40 8.80 0.98
CA PHE A 21 -4.28 7.65 0.87
C PHE A 21 -3.88 6.58 1.88
N PHE A 22 -4.78 5.64 2.11
CA PHE A 22 -4.54 4.53 3.02
C PHE A 22 -4.55 3.22 2.24
N THR A 23 -3.61 2.34 2.57
CA THR A 23 -3.64 0.96 2.11
C THR A 23 -4.15 0.09 3.24
N ALA A 24 -5.17 -0.72 2.98
CA ALA A 24 -5.70 -1.68 3.93
C ALA A 24 -5.53 -3.08 3.37
N SER A 25 -4.99 -3.97 4.19
CA SER A 25 -4.79 -5.39 3.87
C SER A 25 -4.90 -6.23 5.14
N ALA A 26 -5.24 -7.50 4.99
CA ALA A 26 -5.35 -8.39 6.13
C ALA A 26 -4.95 -9.81 5.73
N PRO A 27 -4.41 -10.60 6.66
CA PRO A 27 -4.22 -12.03 6.45
C PRO A 27 -5.57 -12.75 6.37
N THR A 28 -5.58 -13.99 5.90
CA THR A 28 -6.82 -14.75 5.79
C THR A 28 -7.36 -15.18 7.15
N HIS A 29 -6.49 -15.61 8.06
CA HIS A 29 -6.90 -16.22 9.33
C HIS A 29 -6.15 -15.70 10.56
N LEU A 30 -5.25 -14.71 10.41
CA LEU A 30 -4.48 -14.14 11.51
C LEU A 30 -5.10 -12.81 11.97
N PRO A 31 -4.82 -12.37 13.22
CA PRO A 31 -5.63 -11.34 13.84
C PRO A 31 -5.38 -9.91 13.36
N HIS A 32 -4.20 -9.60 12.84
CA HIS A 32 -3.81 -8.21 12.60
C HIS A 32 -4.31 -7.68 11.25
N VAL A 33 -5.12 -6.64 11.29
CA VAL A 33 -5.52 -5.89 10.10
C VAL A 33 -4.57 -4.71 9.93
N ASN A 34 -3.91 -4.64 8.79
CA ASN A 34 -3.00 -3.54 8.46
C ASN A 34 -3.76 -2.39 7.80
N VAL A 35 -3.55 -1.18 8.32
CA VAL A 35 -3.95 0.08 7.69
C VAL A 35 -2.77 1.02 7.72
N SER A 36 -2.20 1.33 6.55
CA SER A 36 -1.00 2.16 6.43
C SER A 36 -1.28 3.43 5.66
N PRO A 37 -0.97 4.62 6.21
CA PRO A 37 -1.02 5.87 5.46
C PRO A 37 0.11 5.91 4.43
N LYS A 38 -0.20 6.45 3.26
CA LYS A 38 0.76 6.75 2.19
C LYS A 38 0.56 8.21 1.80
N GLY A 39 1.64 8.97 1.73
CA GLY A 39 1.59 10.40 1.42
C GLY A 39 2.02 10.69 0.02
N LEU A 40 1.51 11.81 -0.48
CA LEU A 40 1.87 12.55 -1.67
C LEU A 40 1.75 11.81 -3.02
N SER A 41 1.44 12.59 -4.04
CA SER A 41 1.08 12.12 -5.38
C SER A 41 2.20 11.35 -6.09
N ALA A 42 3.46 11.58 -5.71
CA ALA A 42 4.62 10.92 -6.31
C ALA A 42 4.69 9.40 -6.09
N HIS A 43 3.93 8.88 -5.14
CA HIS A 43 3.93 7.45 -4.81
C HIS A 43 2.75 6.67 -5.38
N PHE A 44 1.79 7.33 -6.00
CA PHE A 44 0.58 6.71 -6.54
C PHE A 44 0.35 7.10 -8.00
N ALA A 45 -0.02 6.12 -8.82
CA ALA A 45 -0.43 6.35 -10.20
C ALA A 45 -1.62 5.47 -10.59
N VAL A 46 -2.51 6.04 -11.40
CA VAL A 46 -3.53 5.30 -12.14
C VAL A 46 -2.93 4.93 -13.49
N LEU A 47 -2.72 3.64 -13.71
CA LEU A 47 -2.04 3.08 -14.88
C LEU A 47 -3.02 2.63 -15.98
N GLY A 48 -4.31 2.66 -15.65
CA GLY A 48 -5.42 2.30 -16.51
C GLY A 48 -6.72 2.21 -15.72
N PRO A 49 -7.87 1.99 -16.37
CA PRO A 49 -9.17 1.96 -15.70
C PRO A 49 -9.29 0.84 -14.64
N ASN A 50 -8.52 -0.23 -14.81
CA ASN A 50 -8.49 -1.37 -13.90
C ASN A 50 -7.08 -1.67 -13.36
N LEU A 51 -6.15 -0.70 -13.41
CA LEU A 51 -4.80 -0.88 -12.90
C LEU A 51 -4.33 0.38 -12.19
N VAL A 52 -3.91 0.21 -10.96
CA VAL A 52 -3.26 1.24 -10.14
C VAL A 52 -1.92 0.74 -9.61
N GLY A 53 -1.07 1.65 -9.19
CA GLY A 53 0.20 1.28 -8.57
C GLY A 53 0.73 2.36 -7.66
N TYR A 54 1.57 1.95 -6.72
CA TYR A 54 2.32 2.88 -5.89
C TYR A 54 3.69 2.30 -5.53
N ILE A 55 4.61 3.19 -5.17
CA ILE A 55 5.95 2.81 -4.73
C ILE A 55 5.91 2.56 -3.23
N ASP A 56 6.28 1.34 -2.82
CA ASP A 56 6.40 0.98 -1.42
C ASP A 56 7.85 1.13 -0.96
N ARG A 57 8.07 2.16 -0.15
CA ARG A 57 9.39 2.42 0.45
C ARG A 57 9.55 1.59 1.71
N THR A 58 10.78 1.22 2.00
CA THR A 58 11.14 0.43 3.18
C THR A 58 10.64 1.11 4.45
N GLY A 59 9.91 0.35 5.24
CA GLY A 59 9.39 0.72 6.55
C GLY A 59 9.72 -0.36 7.57
N SER A 60 9.26 -0.19 8.81
CA SER A 60 9.49 -1.12 9.93
C SER A 60 8.74 -2.44 9.82
N GLY A 61 7.74 -2.53 8.93
CA GLY A 61 6.94 -3.73 8.69
C GLY A 61 6.81 -4.05 7.20
N CYS A 62 6.28 -5.24 6.88
CA CYS A 62 6.03 -5.70 5.51
C CYS A 62 4.62 -6.28 5.32
N GLU A 63 3.67 -5.89 6.14
CA GLU A 63 2.33 -6.50 6.24
C GLU A 63 1.63 -6.52 4.89
N THR A 64 1.61 -5.36 4.16
CA THR A 64 0.98 -5.29 2.83
C THR A 64 1.61 -6.28 1.84
N ILE A 65 2.94 -6.42 1.86
CA ILE A 65 3.66 -7.37 0.99
C ILE A 65 3.30 -8.80 1.36
N ALA A 66 3.35 -9.14 2.66
CA ALA A 66 3.04 -10.47 3.16
C ALA A 66 1.59 -10.87 2.86
N HIS A 67 0.62 -9.97 3.08
CA HIS A 67 -0.80 -10.19 2.76
C HIS A 67 -1.02 -10.30 1.24
N SER A 68 -0.27 -9.53 0.44
CA SER A 68 -0.33 -9.65 -1.02
C SER A 68 0.14 -11.02 -1.50
N TYR A 69 1.20 -11.56 -0.91
CA TYR A 69 1.68 -12.92 -1.23
C TYR A 69 0.74 -14.01 -0.71
N GLU A 70 0.07 -13.78 0.42
CA GLU A 70 -0.84 -14.75 0.98
C GLU A 70 -2.16 -14.83 0.21
N ASN A 71 -2.83 -13.69 0.01
CA ASN A 71 -4.20 -13.67 -0.51
C ASN A 71 -4.48 -12.56 -1.54
N GLY A 72 -3.61 -11.56 -1.67
CA GLY A 72 -3.72 -10.47 -2.63
C GLY A 72 -4.82 -9.45 -2.36
N ARG A 73 -5.55 -9.52 -1.23
CA ARG A 73 -6.60 -8.55 -0.92
C ARG A 73 -6.00 -7.21 -0.52
N LEU A 74 -6.36 -6.17 -1.26
CA LEU A 74 -5.90 -4.82 -1.03
C LEU A 74 -7.03 -3.82 -1.28
N THR A 75 -7.20 -2.88 -0.37
CA THR A 75 -8.05 -1.72 -0.58
C THR A 75 -7.21 -0.45 -0.46
N LEU A 76 -7.32 0.43 -1.45
CA LEU A 76 -6.82 1.79 -1.36
C LEU A 76 -7.96 2.72 -1.02
N MET A 77 -7.81 3.57 -0.01
CA MET A 77 -8.82 4.53 0.39
C MET A 77 -8.27 5.95 0.32
N PHE A 78 -8.98 6.79 -0.41
CA PHE A 78 -8.73 8.22 -0.53
C PHE A 78 -9.87 9.00 0.13
N MET A 79 -9.58 10.16 0.70
CA MET A 79 -10.58 11.04 1.28
C MET A 79 -10.24 12.50 1.01
N SER A 80 -11.29 13.34 0.89
CA SER A 80 -11.12 14.78 0.77
C SER A 80 -11.07 15.41 2.16
N PHE A 81 -10.09 16.29 2.35
CA PHE A 81 -10.01 17.20 3.50
C PHE A 81 -10.49 18.62 3.15
N GLY A 82 -10.92 18.83 1.91
CA GLY A 82 -11.43 20.09 1.39
C GLY A 82 -12.96 20.24 1.52
N PRO A 83 -13.52 21.33 0.96
CA PRO A 83 -14.95 21.64 1.08
C PRO A 83 -15.87 20.63 0.42
N SER A 84 -15.38 19.88 -0.58
CA SER A 84 -16.15 18.86 -1.30
C SER A 84 -15.91 17.48 -0.69
N PRO A 85 -16.77 17.01 0.23
CA PRO A 85 -16.55 15.78 0.96
C PRO A 85 -16.72 14.56 0.06
N ARG A 86 -15.73 13.68 0.02
CA ARG A 86 -15.77 12.42 -0.73
C ARG A 86 -14.84 11.40 -0.12
N ILE A 87 -15.26 10.14 -0.12
CA ILE A 87 -14.41 8.98 0.10
C ILE A 87 -14.45 8.12 -1.15
N LEU A 88 -13.29 7.68 -1.61
CA LEU A 88 -13.11 6.72 -2.69
C LEU A 88 -12.41 5.50 -2.13
N ARG A 89 -12.93 4.31 -2.42
CA ARG A 89 -12.26 3.04 -2.18
C ARG A 89 -12.03 2.32 -3.49
N ILE A 90 -10.82 1.82 -3.68
CA ILE A 90 -10.43 1.04 -4.85
C ILE A 90 -10.09 -0.35 -4.33
N PHE A 91 -10.92 -1.34 -4.68
CA PHE A 91 -10.72 -2.73 -4.29
C PHE A 91 -9.89 -3.44 -5.34
N CYS A 92 -8.77 -4.02 -4.90
CA CYS A 92 -7.75 -4.56 -5.79
C CYS A 92 -7.40 -5.99 -5.43
N ARG A 93 -6.91 -6.72 -6.43
CA ARG A 93 -6.01 -7.84 -6.23
C ARG A 93 -4.58 -7.36 -6.43
N SER A 94 -3.77 -7.42 -5.37
CA SER A 94 -2.42 -6.88 -5.40
C SER A 94 -1.39 -7.86 -5.96
N ARG A 95 -0.38 -7.29 -6.62
CA ARG A 95 0.84 -7.96 -7.07
C ARG A 95 2.05 -7.16 -6.62
N ILE A 96 3.10 -7.84 -6.20
CA ILE A 96 4.32 -7.22 -5.71
C ILE A 96 5.42 -7.41 -6.74
N VAL A 97 6.07 -6.31 -7.12
CA VAL A 97 7.28 -6.29 -7.95
C VAL A 97 8.40 -5.78 -7.05
N GLU A 98 9.24 -6.69 -6.57
CA GLU A 98 10.34 -6.34 -5.67
C GLU A 98 11.48 -5.64 -6.43
N TRP A 99 12.31 -4.91 -5.72
CA TRP A 99 13.38 -4.07 -6.26
C TRP A 99 14.42 -4.81 -7.12
N ASP A 100 14.57 -6.12 -6.93
CA ASP A 100 15.47 -6.99 -7.69
C ASP A 100 14.77 -7.67 -8.89
N SER A 101 13.49 -7.40 -9.11
CA SER A 101 12.79 -7.90 -10.29
C SER A 101 13.25 -7.18 -11.56
N PRO A 102 13.43 -7.90 -12.69
CA PRO A 102 13.75 -7.30 -13.98
C PRO A 102 12.77 -6.20 -14.41
N ASP A 103 11.51 -6.31 -13.99
CA ASP A 103 10.44 -5.38 -14.34
C ASP A 103 10.35 -4.16 -13.42
N PHE A 104 11.10 -4.14 -12.32
CA PHE A 104 10.99 -3.09 -11.30
C PHE A 104 11.18 -1.69 -11.89
N ASP A 105 12.27 -1.46 -12.60
CA ASP A 105 12.58 -0.16 -13.18
C ASP A 105 11.56 0.29 -14.23
N SER A 106 10.95 -0.65 -14.96
CA SER A 106 9.91 -0.36 -15.93
C SER A 106 8.62 0.13 -15.26
N TRP A 107 8.24 -0.49 -14.15
CA TRP A 107 7.08 -0.06 -13.35
C TRP A 107 7.34 1.24 -12.62
N MET A 108 8.54 1.43 -12.07
CA MET A 108 8.95 2.69 -11.45
C MET A 108 8.76 3.86 -12.40
N LYS A 109 9.28 3.76 -13.64
CA LYS A 109 9.15 4.82 -14.65
C LYS A 109 7.72 5.18 -15.03
N ARG A 110 6.77 4.25 -14.86
CA ARG A 110 5.34 4.51 -15.13
C ARG A 110 4.63 5.23 -13.99
N ILE A 111 5.15 5.09 -12.77
CA ILE A 111 4.54 5.65 -11.54
C ILE A 111 5.16 7.00 -11.21
N VAL A 112 6.47 7.11 -11.39
CA VAL A 112 7.23 8.32 -11.07
C VAL A 112 6.95 9.41 -12.10
N PRO A 113 6.74 10.66 -11.68
CA PRO A 113 6.64 11.78 -12.61
C PRO A 113 7.87 11.90 -13.51
N GLN A 114 7.66 12.31 -14.76
CA GLN A 114 8.74 12.53 -15.71
C GLN A 114 9.75 13.54 -15.13
N GLY A 115 11.04 13.22 -15.26
CA GLY A 115 12.13 14.07 -14.77
C GLY A 115 12.60 13.78 -13.34
N SER A 116 11.94 12.90 -12.61
CA SER A 116 12.43 12.44 -11.31
C SER A 116 13.57 11.44 -11.48
N SER A 117 14.64 11.59 -10.70
CA SER A 117 15.73 10.62 -10.66
C SER A 117 15.37 9.41 -9.81
N ARG A 118 16.04 8.26 -10.01
CA ARG A 118 15.91 7.07 -9.17
C ARG A 118 16.27 7.37 -7.71
N ASP A 119 17.24 8.27 -7.50
CA ASP A 119 17.73 8.66 -6.17
C ASP A 119 16.63 9.33 -5.31
N SER A 120 15.62 9.93 -5.97
CA SER A 120 14.44 10.47 -5.25
C SER A 120 13.59 9.39 -4.57
N TYR A 121 13.87 8.12 -4.83
CA TYR A 121 13.13 6.97 -4.28
C TYR A 121 14.03 5.98 -3.55
N ASP A 122 15.08 6.48 -2.95
CA ASP A 122 15.94 5.69 -2.08
C ASP A 122 15.12 4.92 -1.04
N GLY A 123 15.48 3.67 -0.83
CA GLY A 123 14.74 2.78 0.04
C GLY A 123 13.44 2.21 -0.56
N ALA A 124 13.14 2.44 -1.86
CA ALA A 124 12.07 1.72 -2.55
C ALA A 124 12.39 0.22 -2.54
N ARG A 125 11.49 -0.58 -1.96
CA ARG A 125 11.65 -2.04 -1.85
C ARG A 125 10.74 -2.83 -2.77
N ALA A 126 9.64 -2.21 -3.20
CA ALA A 126 8.71 -2.82 -4.13
C ALA A 126 7.82 -1.77 -4.82
N VAL A 127 7.32 -2.15 -5.99
CA VAL A 127 6.12 -1.56 -6.58
C VAL A 127 4.95 -2.46 -6.22
N VAL A 128 3.91 -1.88 -5.62
CA VAL A 128 2.66 -2.57 -5.37
C VAL A 128 1.68 -2.21 -6.49
N LEU A 129 1.32 -3.21 -7.29
CA LEU A 129 0.33 -3.09 -8.35
C LEU A 129 -1.02 -3.60 -7.84
N GLY A 130 -2.10 -2.92 -8.16
CA GLY A 130 -3.46 -3.30 -7.82
C GLY A 130 -4.31 -3.51 -9.08
N ASP A 131 -4.67 -4.75 -9.38
CA ASP A 131 -5.66 -5.07 -10.41
C ASP A 131 -7.05 -4.74 -9.82
N VAL A 132 -7.65 -3.65 -10.32
CA VAL A 132 -8.92 -3.11 -9.79
C VAL A 132 -10.07 -3.97 -10.28
N TRP A 133 -10.87 -4.48 -9.36
CA TRP A 133 -12.07 -5.23 -9.68
C TRP A 133 -13.37 -4.50 -9.29
N GLU A 134 -13.29 -3.53 -8.38
CA GLU A 134 -14.42 -2.68 -7.99
C GLU A 134 -13.94 -1.37 -7.41
N VAL A 135 -14.72 -0.32 -7.60
CA VAL A 135 -14.51 1.01 -7.05
C VAL A 135 -15.78 1.47 -6.34
N GLN A 136 -15.63 2.06 -5.18
CA GLN A 136 -16.73 2.55 -4.37
C GLN A 136 -16.56 4.03 -4.05
N THR A 137 -17.60 4.82 -4.26
CA THR A 137 -17.68 6.19 -3.75
C THR A 137 -18.73 6.32 -2.66
N SER A 138 -18.42 7.13 -1.65
CA SER A 138 -19.37 7.51 -0.60
C SER A 138 -19.18 8.96 -0.20
N CYS A 139 -20.17 9.52 0.52
CA CYS A 139 -20.03 10.84 1.13
C CYS A 139 -18.88 10.81 2.15
N GLY A 140 -18.16 11.92 2.24
CA GLY A 140 -17.05 12.08 3.19
C GLY A 140 -17.45 12.94 4.39
N PHE A 141 -18.72 13.02 4.77
CA PHE A 141 -19.21 13.96 5.79
C PHE A 141 -18.59 13.77 7.17
N GLY A 142 -18.11 12.57 7.48
CA GLY A 142 -17.38 12.31 8.72
C GLY A 142 -15.88 12.68 8.66
N VAL A 143 -15.36 13.10 7.50
CA VAL A 143 -13.97 13.52 7.36
C VAL A 143 -13.89 15.02 7.67
N PRO A 144 -13.06 15.43 8.64
CA PRO A 144 -12.92 16.84 8.96
C PRO A 144 -12.21 17.60 7.83
N MET A 145 -12.52 18.88 7.72
CA MET A 145 -11.77 19.80 6.83
C MET A 145 -10.49 20.27 7.52
N VAL A 146 -9.42 20.41 6.75
CA VAL A 146 -8.19 21.05 7.19
C VAL A 146 -8.33 22.56 7.00
N ARG A 147 -8.02 23.34 8.05
CA ARG A 147 -7.98 24.80 7.98
C ARG A 147 -6.62 25.26 7.50
N LYS A 148 -6.59 26.10 6.47
CA LYS A 148 -5.35 26.68 5.93
C LYS A 148 -4.52 27.43 6.98
N GLU A 149 -5.19 28.11 7.90
CA GLU A 149 -4.57 28.90 8.97
C GLU A 149 -3.70 28.07 9.92
N LEU A 150 -3.99 26.78 10.09
CA LEU A 150 -3.18 25.89 10.93
C LEU A 150 -1.79 25.59 10.32
N TYR A 151 -1.64 25.83 9.04
CA TYR A 151 -0.44 25.51 8.26
C TYR A 151 0.15 26.75 7.57
N ALA A 152 -0.37 27.95 7.91
CA ALA A 152 0.28 29.19 7.47
C ALA A 152 1.72 29.18 8.02
N PRO A 153 2.75 29.44 7.21
CA PRO A 153 4.08 29.60 7.72
C PRO A 153 4.07 30.69 8.79
N ALA A 154 4.78 30.46 9.89
CA ALA A 154 4.97 31.48 10.92
C ALA A 154 5.40 32.78 10.22
N ALA A 155 4.72 33.89 10.54
CA ALA A 155 4.99 35.18 9.92
C ALA A 155 6.51 35.40 9.86
N THR A 156 7.04 35.62 8.66
CA THR A 156 8.44 35.93 8.44
C THR A 156 8.82 37.05 9.39
N SER A 157 9.91 36.84 10.14
CA SER A 157 10.60 37.91 10.86
C SER A 157 10.79 39.08 9.93
N GLU A 158 10.70 40.31 10.46
CA GLU A 158 10.64 41.60 9.78
C GLU A 158 11.82 41.93 8.83
N ASP A 159 12.66 40.97 8.50
CA ASP A 159 13.83 41.14 7.66
C ASP A 159 13.66 40.36 6.34
N GLY A 160 12.82 40.85 5.50
CA GLY A 160 12.44 40.53 4.10
C GLY A 160 13.29 39.61 3.21
N SER A 161 14.08 38.72 3.76
CA SER A 161 14.83 37.69 3.03
C SER A 161 14.06 36.36 3.02
N LEU A 162 13.28 36.15 1.96
CA LEU A 162 12.82 34.83 1.55
C LEU A 162 14.05 34.00 1.20
N GLU A 163 14.51 33.16 2.11
CA GLU A 163 15.33 32.03 1.71
C GLU A 163 14.48 31.15 0.79
N GLN A 164 14.81 31.20 -0.48
CA GLN A 164 14.28 30.28 -1.50
C GLN A 164 14.71 28.87 -1.13
N GLY A 165 13.89 28.20 -0.31
CA GLY A 165 13.97 26.76 -0.13
C GLY A 165 13.83 26.12 -1.50
N GLN A 166 14.82 25.32 -1.89
CA GLN A 166 14.81 24.57 -3.13
C GLN A 166 13.48 23.83 -3.29
N GLN A 167 12.64 24.34 -4.17
CA GLN A 167 11.41 23.66 -4.56
C GLN A 167 11.79 22.36 -5.25
N SER A 168 11.44 21.25 -4.66
CA SER A 168 11.52 19.96 -5.32
C SER A 168 10.71 20.01 -6.64
N PRO A 169 11.23 19.52 -7.77
CA PRO A 169 10.58 19.65 -9.08
C PRO A 169 9.28 18.85 -9.24
N VAL A 170 8.74 18.28 -8.18
CA VAL A 170 7.55 17.41 -8.17
C VAL A 170 6.26 18.18 -7.86
N HIS A 171 6.30 19.48 -7.66
CA HIS A 171 5.07 20.26 -7.45
C HIS A 171 4.28 20.37 -8.77
N ARG A 172 3.43 19.39 -9.06
CA ARG A 172 2.16 19.72 -9.67
C ARG A 172 1.53 20.77 -8.76
N GLU A 173 1.25 21.96 -9.29
CA GLU A 173 0.50 22.97 -8.57
C GLU A 173 -0.72 22.30 -7.94
N LEU A 174 -0.60 21.96 -6.66
CA LEU A 174 -1.74 21.53 -5.89
C LEU A 174 -2.68 22.71 -5.88
N LYS A 175 -3.86 22.56 -6.47
CA LYS A 175 -4.88 23.62 -6.42
C LYS A 175 -5.01 24.05 -4.97
N ASP A 176 -5.23 25.30 -4.74
CA ASP A 176 -5.28 26.03 -3.45
C ASP A 176 -5.80 25.25 -2.22
N GLU A 177 -6.70 24.30 -2.45
CA GLU A 177 -7.29 23.49 -1.37
C GLU A 177 -6.32 22.56 -0.65
N LEU A 178 -5.20 22.20 -1.27
CA LEU A 178 -4.21 21.24 -0.73
C LEU A 178 -2.88 21.89 -0.34
N SER A 179 -2.78 23.22 -0.49
CA SER A 179 -1.57 24.00 -0.19
C SER A 179 -1.13 23.99 1.28
N VAL A 180 -1.98 23.41 2.16
CA VAL A 180 -1.68 23.24 3.60
C VAL A 180 -0.87 21.99 3.93
N PHE A 181 -0.66 21.10 2.94
CA PHE A 181 0.15 19.89 3.13
C PHE A 181 1.56 20.13 2.56
N GLU A 182 2.55 19.91 3.40
CA GLU A 182 3.95 19.99 3.03
C GLU A 182 4.57 18.59 3.03
N GLU A 183 5.51 18.37 2.11
CA GLU A 183 6.31 17.16 2.08
C GLU A 183 7.24 17.12 3.30
N ARG A 184 7.29 15.98 3.96
CA ARG A 184 8.18 15.80 5.11
C ARG A 184 9.53 15.24 4.65
N PRO A 185 10.61 16.02 4.68
CA PRO A 185 11.92 15.59 4.15
C PRO A 185 12.60 14.49 4.99
N THR A 186 12.03 14.19 6.16
CA THR A 186 12.60 13.22 7.10
C THR A 186 12.79 11.83 6.49
N LEU A 187 11.82 11.36 5.70
CA LEU A 187 11.87 10.03 5.09
C LEU A 187 12.97 9.97 4.02
N ASP A 188 13.05 10.97 3.16
CA ASP A 188 14.05 11.05 2.09
C ASP A 188 15.45 11.13 2.65
N ASN A 189 15.67 12.02 3.62
CA ASN A 189 16.96 12.17 4.30
C ASN A 189 17.38 10.89 5.01
N TYR A 190 16.44 10.18 5.65
CA TYR A 190 16.73 8.92 6.34
C TYR A 190 17.18 7.83 5.36
N TRP A 191 16.45 7.66 4.24
CA TRP A 191 16.78 6.61 3.29
C TRP A 191 17.99 6.95 2.45
N LYS A 192 18.19 8.21 2.08
CA LYS A 192 19.42 8.67 1.43
C LYS A 192 20.64 8.33 2.28
N LYS A 193 20.64 8.68 3.59
CA LYS A 193 21.74 8.34 4.50
C LYS A 193 21.99 6.83 4.58
N ARG A 194 20.94 6.01 4.55
CA ARG A 194 21.09 4.54 4.58
C ARG A 194 21.58 3.98 3.25
N ALA A 195 21.15 4.54 2.13
CA ALA A 195 21.62 4.18 0.80
C ALA A 195 23.11 4.52 0.66
N ASP A 196 23.51 5.73 1.02
CA ASP A 196 24.92 6.17 1.01
C ASP A 196 25.82 5.27 1.88
N ASN A 197 25.30 4.75 2.97
CA ASN A 197 26.02 3.83 3.88
C ASN A 197 25.84 2.33 3.54
N ASN A 198 25.16 1.98 2.45
CA ASN A 198 24.85 0.60 2.06
C ASN A 198 24.15 -0.23 3.16
N THR A 199 23.27 0.40 3.97
CA THR A 199 22.59 -0.26 5.09
C THR A 199 21.11 -0.55 4.85
N VAL A 200 20.58 -0.27 3.66
CA VAL A 200 19.17 -0.50 3.31
C VAL A 200 18.83 -1.99 3.37
N HIS A 201 19.62 -2.84 2.72
CA HIS A 201 19.39 -4.29 2.69
C HIS A 201 19.48 -4.94 4.07
N LYS A 202 20.45 -4.51 4.89
CA LYS A 202 20.53 -4.96 6.28
C LYS A 202 19.26 -4.65 7.06
N TYR A 203 18.73 -3.45 6.90
CA TYR A 203 17.48 -3.06 7.54
C TYR A 203 16.28 -3.90 7.04
N GLN A 204 16.20 -4.15 5.72
CA GLN A 204 15.14 -5.00 5.15
C GLN A 204 15.23 -6.44 5.67
N LEU A 205 16.44 -6.99 5.80
CA LEU A 205 16.68 -8.31 6.38
C LEU A 205 16.14 -8.39 7.81
N GLU A 206 16.42 -7.39 8.63
CA GLU A 206 16.03 -7.35 10.04
C GLU A 206 14.52 -7.12 10.24
N THR A 207 13.85 -6.39 9.33
CA THR A 207 12.49 -5.89 9.59
C THR A 207 11.44 -6.30 8.55
N ASN A 208 11.85 -6.84 7.39
CA ASN A 208 10.91 -7.10 6.30
C ASN A 208 10.88 -8.57 5.83
N ALA A 209 11.59 -9.48 6.47
CA ALA A 209 11.56 -10.91 6.15
C ALA A 209 10.23 -11.58 6.51
N THR A 210 9.58 -11.12 7.58
CA THR A 210 8.29 -11.62 8.05
C THR A 210 7.38 -10.50 8.49
N SER A 211 6.04 -10.69 8.37
CA SER A 211 5.04 -9.80 8.97
C SER A 211 4.94 -10.01 10.48
N ILE A 212 4.23 -9.13 11.18
CA ILE A 212 3.94 -9.26 12.61
C ILE A 212 3.26 -10.59 12.96
N ASP A 213 2.48 -11.16 12.04
CA ASP A 213 1.82 -12.47 12.19
C ASP A 213 2.70 -13.65 11.72
N GLY A 214 3.97 -13.41 11.40
CA GLY A 214 4.90 -14.44 10.94
C GLY A 214 4.65 -14.91 9.51
N LEU A 215 3.85 -14.20 8.71
CA LEU A 215 3.69 -14.51 7.31
C LEU A 215 4.95 -14.16 6.52
N PRO A 216 5.30 -14.95 5.48
CA PRO A 216 6.44 -14.67 4.62
C PRO A 216 6.34 -13.27 3.98
N GLY A 217 7.36 -12.44 4.23
CA GLY A 217 7.48 -11.08 3.71
C GLY A 217 8.31 -10.98 2.45
N LEU A 218 9.15 -9.94 2.40
CA LEU A 218 9.98 -9.59 1.25
C LEU A 218 10.90 -10.76 0.86
N LYS A 219 10.79 -11.24 -0.37
CA LYS A 219 11.53 -12.41 -0.85
C LYS A 219 13.04 -12.19 -0.87
N THR A 220 13.47 -10.96 -1.22
CA THR A 220 14.88 -10.58 -1.17
C THR A 220 15.43 -10.70 0.24
N ALA A 221 14.77 -10.10 1.24
CA ALA A 221 15.18 -10.18 2.63
C ALA A 221 15.23 -11.65 3.15
N ARG A 222 14.26 -12.46 2.74
CA ARG A 222 14.21 -13.89 3.10
C ARG A 222 15.35 -14.71 2.47
N ARG A 223 15.70 -14.41 1.20
CA ARG A 223 16.89 -15.03 0.55
C ARG A 223 18.18 -14.65 1.25
N ASP A 224 18.32 -13.36 1.62
CA ASP A 224 19.48 -12.87 2.35
C ASP A 224 19.56 -13.45 3.77
N ALA A 225 18.41 -13.83 4.35
CA ALA A 225 18.32 -14.61 5.59
C ALA A 225 18.69 -16.10 5.41
N GLY A 226 19.00 -16.55 4.19
CA GLY A 226 19.33 -17.95 3.89
C GLY A 226 18.10 -18.86 3.76
N GLU A 227 16.89 -18.30 3.60
CA GLU A 227 15.70 -19.13 3.42
C GLU A 227 15.62 -19.76 2.03
N VAL A 228 15.22 -21.04 2.00
CA VAL A 228 14.81 -21.73 0.78
C VAL A 228 13.35 -21.39 0.50
N LEU A 229 13.10 -20.37 -0.33
CA LEU A 229 11.79 -19.75 -0.51
C LEU A 229 10.67 -20.75 -0.84
N TRP A 230 10.90 -21.69 -1.77
CA TRP A 230 9.87 -22.65 -2.16
C TRP A 230 9.44 -23.54 -0.99
N LEU A 231 10.37 -23.91 -0.11
CA LEU A 231 10.11 -24.75 1.06
C LEU A 231 9.33 -23.98 2.13
N THR A 232 9.74 -22.76 2.43
CA THR A 232 9.05 -21.92 3.41
C THR A 232 7.66 -21.49 2.92
N ASP A 233 7.52 -21.20 1.63
CA ASP A 233 6.21 -20.91 1.01
C ASP A 233 5.30 -22.16 1.01
N ALA A 234 5.83 -23.35 0.73
CA ALA A 234 5.09 -24.60 0.81
C ALA A 234 4.62 -24.89 2.24
N ARG A 235 5.49 -24.70 3.25
CA ARG A 235 5.12 -24.83 4.68
C ARG A 235 4.03 -23.85 5.08
N SER A 236 4.13 -22.58 4.64
CA SER A 236 3.12 -21.56 4.93
C SER A 236 1.76 -21.91 4.29
N ARG A 237 1.77 -22.44 3.05
CA ARG A 237 0.54 -22.93 2.38
C ARG A 237 -0.05 -24.14 3.10
N ALA A 238 0.78 -25.10 3.50
CA ALA A 238 0.33 -26.29 4.24
C ALA A 238 -0.28 -25.90 5.60
N ALA A 239 0.38 -25.01 6.35
CA ALA A 239 -0.14 -24.51 7.62
C ALA A 239 -1.50 -23.79 7.46
N ARG A 240 -1.71 -23.09 6.35
CA ARG A 240 -2.99 -22.47 6.02
C ARG A 240 -4.06 -23.52 5.71
N ALA A 241 -3.73 -24.48 4.83
CA ALA A 241 -4.64 -25.57 4.49
C ALA A 241 -5.06 -26.38 5.74
N LEU A 242 -4.15 -26.61 6.68
CA LEU A 242 -4.45 -27.27 7.95
C LEU A 242 -5.42 -26.48 8.84
N ARG A 243 -5.38 -25.15 8.80
CA ARG A 243 -6.36 -24.31 9.53
C ARG A 243 -7.75 -24.38 8.92
N GLU A 244 -7.86 -24.63 7.61
CA GLU A 244 -9.13 -24.78 6.89
C GLU A 244 -9.73 -26.19 7.05
N THR A 245 -8.91 -27.22 7.36
CA THR A 245 -9.35 -28.62 7.46
C THR A 245 -10.38 -28.87 8.56
N HIS A 246 -10.41 -28.09 9.64
CA HIS A 246 -11.44 -28.24 10.66
C HIS A 246 -12.86 -28.05 10.11
N GLY A 247 -13.06 -27.06 9.21
CA GLY A 247 -14.33 -26.85 8.52
C GLY A 247 -14.68 -27.99 7.58
N ILE A 248 -13.70 -28.51 6.86
CA ILE A 248 -13.87 -29.62 5.90
C ILE A 248 -14.19 -30.91 6.67
N LEU A 249 -13.46 -31.22 7.74
CA LEU A 249 -13.72 -32.40 8.58
C LEU A 249 -15.09 -32.34 9.23
N LEU A 250 -15.49 -31.16 9.72
CA LEU A 250 -16.83 -30.96 10.25
C LEU A 250 -17.90 -31.16 9.18
N GLY A 251 -17.70 -30.67 7.98
CA GLY A 251 -18.61 -30.87 6.83
C GLY A 251 -18.75 -32.34 6.45
N ILE A 252 -17.63 -33.08 6.39
CA ILE A 252 -17.62 -34.53 6.12
C ILE A 252 -18.36 -35.27 7.24
N PHE A 253 -18.09 -34.94 8.50
CA PHE A 253 -18.76 -35.56 9.66
C PHE A 253 -20.27 -35.35 9.64
N LEU A 254 -20.72 -34.12 9.36
CA LEU A 254 -22.16 -33.80 9.24
C LEU A 254 -22.81 -34.54 8.06
N ALA A 255 -22.10 -34.64 6.92
CA ALA A 255 -22.60 -35.40 5.77
C ALA A 255 -22.76 -36.91 6.11
N LEU A 256 -21.75 -37.49 6.76
CA LEU A 256 -21.81 -38.88 7.18
C LEU A 256 -22.95 -39.14 8.22
N LEU A 257 -23.12 -38.22 9.16
CA LEU A 257 -24.26 -38.27 10.12
C LEU A 257 -25.60 -38.20 9.39
N PHE A 258 -25.76 -37.30 8.45
CA PHE A 258 -26.99 -37.16 7.66
C PHE A 258 -27.29 -38.40 6.83
N TYR A 259 -26.30 -38.99 6.16
CA TYR A 259 -26.45 -40.24 5.43
C TYR A 259 -26.76 -41.43 6.36
N GLY A 260 -26.14 -41.48 7.56
CA GLY A 260 -26.42 -42.50 8.55
C GLY A 260 -27.87 -42.45 9.07
N VAL A 261 -28.39 -41.24 9.36
CA VAL A 261 -29.79 -41.04 9.73
C VAL A 261 -30.75 -41.44 8.62
N LEU A 262 -30.47 -41.06 7.36
CA LEU A 262 -31.30 -41.48 6.23
C LEU A 262 -31.32 -42.98 5.99
N ALA A 263 -30.22 -43.67 6.30
CA ALA A 263 -30.15 -45.15 6.19
C ALA A 263 -30.90 -45.86 7.27
N LEU A 264 -31.08 -45.22 8.46
CA LEU A 264 -31.85 -45.77 9.60
C LEU A 264 -33.38 -45.54 9.48
N VAL A 265 -33.79 -44.57 8.63
CA VAL A 265 -35.21 -44.21 8.43
C VAL A 265 -35.81 -45.00 7.23
N LYS A 266 -34.97 -45.66 6.44
CA LYS A 266 -35.39 -46.61 5.39
C LYS A 266 -35.47 -48.04 5.95
#